data_1a445cf29b0b7d2d21e00056c12b3a05
#
_entry.id   1a445cf29b0b7d2d21e00056c12b3a05
#
_cell.length_a   1.000
_cell.length_b   1.000
_cell.length_c   1.000
_cell.angle_alpha   90.00
_cell.angle_beta   90.00
_cell.angle_gamma   90.00
#
_symmetry.space_group_name_H-M   'P 1'
#
loop_
_entity.id
_entity.type
_entity.pdbx_description
1 polymer ?
#
loop_
_entity_poly.entity_id
_entity_poly.type
_entity_poly.pdbx_seq_one_letter_code
_entity_poly.pdbx_strand_id
1 'polypeptide(L)'
;MTIRTALQEATTALEQAGVTGAAPEALSVLAAGSVGAAARVAQAEGIALYGELVALLSGLPHLDRPRAIAMADSCGGKGAETRFPLLLDLIDLLLVRAARAGLAGAPETEASPGEARLLVTLAPDPAAARRVAGLQQELSARARHGRAVNLDPSALLLDMLLRIEAMATGVAAA
;
A
#
# COMPACT_ATOMS: atom_id res chain seq x y z
N MET A 1 -25.17 -10.86 -1.47
CA MET A 1 -23.92 -11.59 -1.15
C MET A 1 -23.21 -10.78 -0.07
N THR A 2 -23.21 -11.28 1.15
CA THR A 2 -22.77 -10.53 2.34
C THR A 2 -21.23 -10.49 2.36
N ILE A 3 -20.64 -9.36 2.77
CA ILE A 3 -19.17 -9.15 2.92
C ILE A 3 -18.51 -10.30 3.69
N ARG A 4 -19.23 -10.87 4.65
CA ARG A 4 -18.82 -12.04 5.47
C ARG A 4 -18.59 -13.32 4.64
N THR A 5 -19.36 -13.54 3.60
CA THR A 5 -19.25 -14.73 2.72
C THR A 5 -18.03 -14.59 1.80
N ALA A 6 -17.79 -13.41 1.23
CA ALA A 6 -16.62 -13.14 0.40
C ALA A 6 -15.30 -13.21 1.20
N LEU A 7 -15.35 -12.83 2.48
CA LEU A 7 -14.24 -12.94 3.43
C LEU A 7 -13.91 -14.40 3.73
N GLN A 8 -14.92 -15.23 3.95
CA GLN A 8 -14.78 -16.65 4.24
C GLN A 8 -14.26 -17.44 3.03
N GLU A 9 -14.75 -17.10 1.83
CA GLU A 9 -14.27 -17.70 0.58
C GLU A 9 -12.81 -17.31 0.28
N ALA A 10 -12.41 -16.06 0.54
CA ALA A 10 -11.02 -15.62 0.41
C ALA A 10 -10.09 -16.34 1.40
N THR A 11 -10.50 -16.50 2.66
CA THR A 11 -9.74 -17.22 3.68
C THR A 11 -9.56 -18.70 3.28
N THR A 12 -10.62 -19.36 2.82
CA THR A 12 -10.57 -20.77 2.40
C THR A 12 -9.69 -20.96 1.15
N ALA A 13 -9.73 -20.02 0.21
CA ALA A 13 -8.88 -20.05 -0.98
C ALA A 13 -7.40 -19.86 -0.64
N LEU A 14 -7.07 -19.06 0.40
CA LEU A 14 -5.73 -18.82 0.88
C LEU A 14 -5.17 -20.02 1.66
N GLU A 15 -5.98 -20.67 2.47
CA GLU A 15 -5.64 -21.94 3.14
C GLU A 15 -5.34 -23.04 2.12
N GLN A 16 -6.13 -23.13 1.04
CA GLN A 16 -5.90 -24.08 -0.06
C GLN A 16 -4.63 -23.75 -0.86
N ALA A 17 -4.21 -22.49 -0.90
CA ALA A 17 -2.96 -22.05 -1.53
C ALA A 17 -1.72 -22.23 -0.64
N GLY A 18 -1.85 -22.83 0.56
CA GLY A 18 -0.73 -23.14 1.45
C GLY A 18 -0.16 -21.94 2.21
N VAL A 19 -0.90 -20.84 2.29
CA VAL A 19 -0.49 -19.65 3.05
C VAL A 19 -0.79 -19.88 4.54
N THR A 20 0.12 -20.57 5.22
CA THR A 20 0.08 -20.77 6.67
C THR A 20 0.95 -19.73 7.35
N GLY A 21 0.37 -18.87 8.19
CA GLY A 21 1.13 -17.99 9.08
C GLY A 21 0.78 -16.51 9.11
N ALA A 22 -0.09 -16.04 8.23
CA ALA A 22 -0.63 -14.69 8.34
C ALA A 22 -1.97 -14.72 9.06
N ALA A 23 -2.22 -13.72 9.91
CA ALA A 23 -3.53 -13.59 10.55
C ALA A 23 -4.61 -13.52 9.45
N PRO A 24 -5.60 -14.42 9.44
CA PRO A 24 -6.65 -14.45 8.41
C PRO A 24 -7.35 -13.10 8.23
N GLU A 25 -7.39 -12.32 9.30
CA GLU A 25 -7.98 -10.98 9.36
C GLU A 25 -7.19 -9.95 8.55
N ALA A 26 -5.85 -9.94 8.63
CA ALA A 26 -5.02 -9.03 7.84
C ALA A 26 -5.15 -9.31 6.33
N LEU A 27 -5.20 -10.59 5.95
CA LEU A 27 -5.40 -11.02 4.58
C LEU A 27 -6.78 -10.62 4.06
N SER A 28 -7.81 -10.79 4.87
CA SER A 28 -9.18 -10.43 4.51
C SER A 28 -9.33 -8.92 4.29
N VAL A 29 -8.62 -8.12 5.08
CA VAL A 29 -8.59 -6.67 4.99
C VAL A 29 -7.86 -6.22 3.73
N LEU A 30 -6.75 -6.87 3.38
CA LEU A 30 -5.99 -6.60 2.16
C LEU A 30 -6.70 -7.11 0.89
N ALA A 31 -7.54 -8.17 1.03
CA ALA A 31 -8.34 -8.74 -0.05
C ALA A 31 -9.57 -7.90 -0.46
N ALA A 32 -10.01 -6.95 0.35
CA ALA A 32 -11.28 -6.22 0.20
C ALA A 32 -11.36 -5.25 -1.01
N GLY A 33 -10.53 -5.42 -2.04
CA GLY A 33 -10.54 -4.51 -3.19
C GLY A 33 -10.37 -5.16 -4.58
N SER A 34 -9.71 -6.30 -4.68
CA SER A 34 -9.53 -7.02 -5.94
C SER A 34 -8.99 -8.42 -5.68
N VAL A 35 -9.67 -9.44 -6.19
CA VAL A 35 -9.28 -10.86 -6.02
C VAL A 35 -7.88 -11.14 -6.59
N GLY A 36 -7.47 -10.46 -7.65
CA GLY A 36 -6.15 -10.64 -8.27
C GLY A 36 -5.00 -9.95 -7.52
N ALA A 37 -5.24 -8.78 -6.92
CA ALA A 37 -4.28 -8.10 -6.07
C ALA A 37 -4.17 -8.81 -4.71
N ALA A 38 -5.31 -9.26 -4.17
CA ALA A 38 -5.38 -10.05 -2.95
C ALA A 38 -4.53 -11.31 -2.99
N ALA A 39 -4.55 -12.05 -4.10
CA ALA A 39 -3.77 -13.27 -4.26
C ALA A 39 -2.25 -13.02 -4.26
N ARG A 40 -1.80 -11.88 -4.79
CA ARG A 40 -0.37 -11.50 -4.76
C ARG A 40 0.08 -10.98 -3.40
N VAL A 41 -0.77 -10.23 -2.72
CA VAL A 41 -0.52 -9.68 -1.38
C VAL A 41 -0.66 -10.76 -0.30
N ALA A 42 -1.47 -11.79 -0.55
CA ALA A 42 -1.72 -12.91 0.36
C ALA A 42 -0.51 -13.84 0.57
N GLN A 43 0.53 -13.74 -0.24
CA GLN A 43 1.79 -14.42 0.04
C GLN A 43 2.45 -13.79 1.27
N ALA A 44 3.12 -14.61 2.08
CA ALA A 44 3.76 -14.16 3.33
C ALA A 44 4.69 -12.95 3.11
N GLU A 45 5.32 -12.86 1.94
CA GLU A 45 6.16 -11.72 1.53
C GLU A 45 5.35 -10.42 1.39
N GLY A 46 4.12 -10.47 0.85
CA GLY A 46 3.28 -9.27 0.68
C GLY A 46 2.87 -8.64 2.00
N ILE A 47 2.56 -9.44 3.01
CA ILE A 47 2.19 -8.95 4.35
C ILE A 47 3.39 -8.33 5.05
N ALA A 48 4.54 -8.98 4.99
CA ALA A 48 5.78 -8.44 5.55
C ALA A 48 6.14 -7.11 4.88
N LEU A 49 6.07 -7.05 3.56
CA LEU A 49 6.36 -5.86 2.79
C LEU A 49 5.38 -4.72 3.06
N TYR A 50 4.09 -5.04 3.25
CA TYR A 50 3.10 -4.05 3.69
C TYR A 50 3.42 -3.49 5.07
N GLY A 51 3.85 -4.34 6.01
CA GLY A 51 4.33 -3.92 7.33
C GLY A 51 5.54 -3.00 7.26
N GLU A 52 6.50 -3.30 6.39
CA GLU A 52 7.67 -2.43 6.14
C GLU A 52 7.24 -1.07 5.57
N LEU A 53 6.30 -1.05 4.63
CA LEU A 53 5.75 0.18 4.03
C LEU A 53 5.01 1.03 5.07
N VAL A 54 4.14 0.42 5.89
CA VAL A 54 3.42 1.10 6.99
C VAL A 54 4.42 1.67 8.00
N ALA A 55 5.44 0.90 8.41
CA ALA A 55 6.47 1.35 9.33
C ALA A 55 7.29 2.52 8.78
N LEU A 56 7.63 2.50 7.48
CA LEU A 56 8.33 3.60 6.81
C LEU A 56 7.49 4.88 6.79
N LEU A 57 6.23 4.78 6.34
CA LEU A 57 5.34 5.92 6.19
C LEU A 57 4.78 6.44 7.54
N SER A 58 4.86 5.66 8.61
CA SER A 58 4.50 6.12 9.96
C SER A 58 5.42 7.23 10.48
N GLY A 59 6.57 7.45 9.85
CA GLY A 59 7.46 8.61 10.11
C GLY A 59 6.98 9.93 9.53
N LEU A 60 5.93 9.93 8.70
CA LEU A 60 5.40 11.16 8.10
C LEU A 60 4.99 12.19 9.17
N PRO A 61 5.22 13.49 8.92
CA PRO A 61 5.66 14.11 7.67
C PRO A 61 7.18 14.09 7.39
N HIS A 62 7.97 13.38 8.16
CA HIS A 62 9.42 13.27 8.00
C HIS A 62 9.82 11.86 7.65
N LEU A 63 9.92 11.60 6.33
CA LEU A 63 10.29 10.28 5.84
C LEU A 63 11.75 9.95 6.17
N ASP A 64 12.00 8.75 6.70
CA ASP A 64 13.34 8.21 6.89
C ASP A 64 13.98 7.93 5.53
N ARG A 65 14.83 8.86 5.07
CA ARG A 65 15.47 8.82 3.75
C ARG A 65 16.29 7.54 3.51
N PRO A 66 17.19 7.15 4.44
CA PRO A 66 17.93 5.89 4.31
C PRO A 66 17.02 4.68 4.11
N ARG A 67 15.95 4.56 4.89
CA ARG A 67 14.99 3.45 4.77
C ARG A 67 14.19 3.51 3.46
N ALA A 68 13.79 4.72 3.03
CA ALA A 68 13.10 4.90 1.75
C ALA A 68 13.97 4.51 0.56
N ILE A 69 15.25 4.88 0.59
CA ILE A 69 16.23 4.49 -0.43
C ILE A 69 16.44 2.98 -0.41
N ALA A 70 16.63 2.37 0.76
CA ALA A 70 16.81 0.92 0.88
C ALA A 70 15.59 0.13 0.35
N MET A 71 14.37 0.61 0.63
CA MET A 71 13.14 0.01 0.08
C MET A 71 13.09 0.15 -1.45
N ALA A 72 13.45 1.32 -1.98
CA ALA A 72 13.49 1.56 -3.43
C ALA A 72 14.55 0.68 -4.10
N ASP A 73 15.76 0.59 -3.55
CA ASP A 73 16.85 -0.22 -4.08
C ASP A 73 16.52 -1.72 -4.08
N SER A 74 15.66 -2.16 -3.17
CA SER A 74 15.18 -3.55 -3.16
C SER A 74 14.34 -3.91 -4.39
N CYS A 75 13.90 -2.93 -5.17
CA CYS A 75 13.23 -3.09 -6.45
C CYS A 75 14.19 -3.19 -7.64
N GLY A 76 15.50 -3.03 -7.41
CA GLY A 76 16.57 -3.27 -8.39
C GLY A 76 17.20 -4.65 -8.18
N GLY A 77 17.55 -5.36 -9.23
CA GLY A 77 18.30 -6.62 -9.11
C GLY A 77 17.45 -7.90 -9.11
N LYS A 78 18.01 -8.98 -8.55
CA LYS A 78 17.38 -10.31 -8.54
C LYS A 78 16.09 -10.29 -7.70
N GLY A 79 14.95 -10.66 -8.28
CA GLY A 79 13.65 -10.64 -7.60
C GLY A 79 12.86 -9.33 -7.78
N ALA A 80 13.44 -8.30 -8.40
CA ALA A 80 12.76 -7.04 -8.68
C ALA A 80 11.50 -7.21 -9.53
N GLU A 81 11.46 -8.23 -10.40
CA GLU A 81 10.34 -8.52 -11.30
C GLU A 81 9.03 -8.79 -10.55
N THR A 82 9.10 -9.33 -9.35
CA THR A 82 7.93 -9.60 -8.49
C THR A 82 7.75 -8.54 -7.42
N ARG A 83 8.83 -8.05 -6.80
CA ARG A 83 8.80 -7.13 -5.67
C ARG A 83 8.31 -5.73 -6.07
N PHE A 84 8.77 -5.18 -7.19
CA PHE A 84 8.36 -3.86 -7.64
C PHE A 84 6.85 -3.77 -7.96
N PRO A 85 6.25 -4.66 -8.78
CA PRO A 85 4.82 -4.68 -8.98
C PRO A 85 4.02 -4.84 -7.68
N LEU A 86 4.50 -5.67 -6.76
CA LEU A 86 3.86 -5.88 -5.46
C LEU A 86 3.86 -4.60 -4.62
N LEU A 87 4.98 -3.87 -4.55
CA LEU A 87 5.05 -2.58 -3.84
C LEU A 87 4.12 -1.53 -4.46
N LEU A 88 3.99 -1.49 -5.78
CA LEU A 88 3.02 -0.61 -6.44
C LEU A 88 1.59 -0.93 -6.03
N ASP A 89 1.22 -2.21 -6.03
CA ASP A 89 -0.11 -2.67 -5.59
C ASP A 89 -0.36 -2.32 -4.09
N LEU A 90 0.67 -2.45 -3.24
CA LEU A 90 0.59 -2.15 -1.81
C LEU A 90 0.46 -0.65 -1.52
N ILE A 91 1.18 0.20 -2.25
CA ILE A 91 1.04 1.66 -2.16
C ILE A 91 -0.36 2.09 -2.61
N ASP A 92 -0.83 1.54 -3.72
CA ASP A 92 -2.18 1.82 -4.24
C ASP A 92 -3.24 1.44 -3.19
N LEU A 93 -3.16 0.24 -2.62
CA LEU A 93 -4.04 -0.24 -1.57
C LEU A 93 -4.01 0.67 -0.33
N LEU A 94 -2.82 1.04 0.16
CA LEU A 94 -2.66 1.92 1.32
C LEU A 94 -3.35 3.27 1.11
N LEU A 95 -3.15 3.89 -0.05
CA LEU A 95 -3.75 5.19 -0.37
C LEU A 95 -5.27 5.10 -0.52
N VAL A 96 -5.80 4.04 -1.12
CA VAL A 96 -7.25 3.79 -1.17
C VAL A 96 -7.83 3.62 0.24
N ARG A 97 -7.14 2.89 1.11
CA ARG A 97 -7.57 2.72 2.51
C ARG A 97 -7.50 4.04 3.28
N ALA A 98 -6.46 4.85 3.06
CA ALA A 98 -6.34 6.18 3.68
C ALA A 98 -7.48 7.11 3.23
N ALA A 99 -7.79 7.16 1.94
CA ALA A 99 -8.91 7.96 1.44
C ALA A 99 -10.25 7.51 2.05
N ARG A 100 -10.47 6.20 2.21
CA ARG A 100 -11.67 5.67 2.89
C ARG A 100 -11.71 6.06 4.37
N ALA A 101 -10.57 5.96 5.06
CA ALA A 101 -10.49 6.33 6.48
C ALA A 101 -10.83 7.80 6.72
N GLY A 102 -10.46 8.71 5.82
CA GLY A 102 -10.81 10.12 5.92
C GLY A 102 -12.30 10.43 5.68
N LEU A 103 -13.08 9.47 5.17
CA LEU A 103 -14.52 9.58 4.98
C LEU A 103 -15.32 8.84 6.05
N ALA A 104 -14.86 7.66 6.45
CA ALA A 104 -15.60 6.73 7.30
C ALA A 104 -14.97 6.53 8.70
N GLY A 105 -13.80 7.12 8.95
CA GLY A 105 -13.01 6.91 10.17
C GLY A 105 -11.99 5.77 10.00
N ALA A 106 -11.16 5.61 11.04
CA ALA A 106 -10.15 4.56 11.08
C ALA A 106 -10.79 3.17 10.95
N PRO A 107 -10.13 2.21 10.26
CA PRO A 107 -10.64 0.86 10.17
C PRO A 107 -10.62 0.17 11.54
N GLU A 108 -11.62 -0.66 11.81
CA GLU A 108 -11.68 -1.48 13.04
C GLU A 108 -10.58 -2.56 13.07
N THR A 109 -10.16 -3.03 11.91
CA THR A 109 -9.12 -4.05 11.77
C THR A 109 -7.94 -3.52 10.97
N GLU A 110 -6.76 -3.56 11.57
CA GLU A 110 -5.49 -3.21 10.94
C GLU A 110 -4.92 -4.40 10.16
N ALA A 111 -4.40 -4.15 8.97
CA ALA A 111 -3.64 -5.14 8.21
C ALA A 111 -2.18 -5.23 8.69
N SER A 112 -1.68 -4.20 9.35
CA SER A 112 -0.35 -4.14 9.96
C SER A 112 -0.41 -3.22 11.18
N PRO A 113 0.37 -3.50 12.25
CA PRO A 113 0.41 -2.66 13.43
C PRO A 113 0.71 -1.19 13.11
N GLY A 114 -0.11 -0.28 13.62
CA GLY A 114 0.02 1.17 13.41
C GLY A 114 -0.58 1.70 12.11
N GLU A 115 -1.18 0.84 11.30
CA GLU A 115 -1.83 1.24 10.05
C GLU A 115 -2.94 2.26 10.29
N ALA A 116 -3.86 2.01 11.21
CA ALA A 116 -4.99 2.90 11.46
C ALA A 116 -4.54 4.33 11.78
N ARG A 117 -3.48 4.47 12.58
CA ARG A 117 -2.88 5.78 12.89
C ARG A 117 -2.31 6.45 11.64
N LEU A 118 -1.59 5.71 10.80
CA LEU A 118 -1.04 6.21 9.54
C LEU A 118 -2.15 6.69 8.61
N LEU A 119 -3.22 5.89 8.43
CA LEU A 119 -4.35 6.24 7.57
C LEU A 119 -5.02 7.54 7.99
N VAL A 120 -5.24 7.74 9.30
CA VAL A 120 -5.80 8.99 9.85
C VAL A 120 -4.81 10.15 9.70
N THR A 121 -3.51 9.91 9.82
CA THR A 121 -2.49 10.94 9.58
C THR A 121 -2.50 11.42 8.12
N LEU A 122 -2.62 10.50 7.16
CA LEU A 122 -2.69 10.82 5.73
C LEU A 122 -4.00 11.51 5.34
N ALA A 123 -5.12 11.09 5.94
CA ALA A 123 -6.44 11.59 5.63
C ALA A 123 -7.26 11.86 6.91
N PRO A 124 -6.96 12.95 7.65
CA PRO A 124 -7.66 13.29 8.88
C PRO A 124 -9.10 13.78 8.67
N ASP A 125 -9.44 14.16 7.46
CA ASP A 125 -10.74 14.73 7.11
C ASP A 125 -11.14 14.44 5.64
N PRO A 126 -12.39 14.70 5.23
CA PRO A 126 -12.86 14.48 3.86
C PRO A 126 -12.11 15.30 2.78
N ALA A 127 -11.53 16.45 3.13
CA ALA A 127 -10.75 17.24 2.18
C ALA A 127 -9.38 16.57 1.93
N ALA A 128 -8.74 16.09 3.00
CA ALA A 128 -7.53 15.28 2.91
C ALA A 128 -7.78 13.96 2.15
N ALA A 129 -8.91 13.29 2.41
CA ALA A 129 -9.30 12.08 1.70
C ALA A 129 -9.35 12.30 0.17
N ARG A 130 -9.90 13.43 -0.29
CA ARG A 130 -9.89 13.79 -1.72
C ARG A 130 -8.48 14.01 -2.27
N ARG A 131 -7.59 14.65 -1.50
CA ARG A 131 -6.17 14.84 -1.90
C ARG A 131 -5.45 13.50 -2.02
N VAL A 132 -5.65 12.61 -1.05
CA VAL A 132 -5.08 11.24 -1.08
C VAL A 132 -5.59 10.47 -2.29
N ALA A 133 -6.90 10.53 -2.60
CA ALA A 133 -7.47 9.88 -3.77
C ALA A 133 -6.90 10.45 -5.09
N GLY A 134 -6.69 11.76 -5.15
CA GLY A 134 -6.03 12.41 -6.30
C GLY A 134 -4.58 11.94 -6.47
N LEU A 135 -3.83 11.90 -5.38
CA LEU A 135 -2.45 11.39 -5.37
C LEU A 135 -2.40 9.91 -5.80
N GLN A 136 -3.31 9.07 -5.31
CA GLN A 136 -3.39 7.66 -5.71
C GLN A 136 -3.56 7.53 -7.23
N GLN A 137 -4.46 8.29 -7.83
CA GLN A 137 -4.67 8.28 -9.29
C GLN A 137 -3.41 8.74 -10.04
N GLU A 138 -2.76 9.80 -9.57
CA GLU A 138 -1.51 10.32 -10.14
C GLU A 138 -0.40 9.26 -10.08
N LEU A 139 -0.17 8.65 -8.91
CA LEU A 139 0.88 7.64 -8.73
C LEU A 139 0.60 6.39 -9.56
N SER A 140 -0.65 5.93 -9.65
CA SER A 140 -1.03 4.80 -10.50
C SER A 140 -0.81 5.09 -11.99
N ALA A 141 -1.10 6.32 -12.45
CA ALA A 141 -0.81 6.72 -13.83
C ALA A 141 0.70 6.78 -14.11
N ARG A 142 1.45 7.31 -13.14
CA ARG A 142 2.91 7.43 -13.20
C ARG A 142 3.59 6.07 -13.22
N ALA A 143 3.12 5.12 -12.41
CA ALA A 143 3.61 3.75 -12.40
C ALA A 143 3.37 3.04 -13.74
N ARG A 144 2.18 3.20 -14.32
CA ARG A 144 1.89 2.64 -15.65
C ARG A 144 2.78 3.23 -16.74
N HIS A 145 2.95 4.56 -16.74
CA HIS A 145 3.82 5.24 -17.71
C HIS A 145 5.28 4.81 -17.54
N GLY A 146 5.82 4.85 -16.32
CA GLY A 146 7.20 4.47 -16.03
C GLY A 146 7.52 3.05 -16.48
N ARG A 147 6.59 2.10 -16.25
CA ARG A 147 6.74 0.73 -16.75
C ARG A 147 6.72 0.64 -18.29
N ALA A 148 5.87 1.42 -18.95
CA ALA A 148 5.74 1.41 -20.41
C ALA A 148 7.01 1.94 -21.11
N VAL A 149 7.75 2.86 -20.45
CA VAL A 149 8.98 3.44 -20.99
C VAL A 149 10.26 2.88 -20.33
N ASN A 150 10.14 1.80 -19.56
CA ASN A 150 11.24 1.12 -18.87
C ASN A 150 12.07 2.07 -17.96
N LEU A 151 11.40 2.93 -17.20
CA LEU A 151 12.08 3.70 -16.15
C LEU A 151 12.67 2.77 -15.09
N ASP A 152 13.78 3.22 -14.48
CA ASP A 152 14.38 2.50 -13.36
C ASP A 152 13.37 2.33 -12.22
N PRO A 153 13.09 1.07 -11.79
CA PRO A 153 12.11 0.79 -10.75
C PRO A 153 12.43 1.46 -9.41
N SER A 154 13.72 1.51 -9.03
CA SER A 154 14.16 2.12 -7.77
C SER A 154 13.90 3.62 -7.77
N ALA A 155 14.26 4.32 -8.86
CA ALA A 155 14.01 5.75 -9.00
C ALA A 155 12.51 6.07 -9.00
N LEU A 156 11.70 5.25 -9.69
CA LEU A 156 10.26 5.43 -9.76
C LEU A 156 9.59 5.22 -8.39
N LEU A 157 9.99 4.17 -7.65
CA LEU A 157 9.46 3.94 -6.31
C LEU A 157 9.84 5.06 -5.34
N LEU A 158 11.11 5.50 -5.36
CA LEU A 158 11.57 6.60 -4.51
C LEU A 158 10.79 7.88 -4.80
N ASP A 159 10.59 8.25 -6.07
CA ASP A 159 9.76 9.40 -6.46
C ASP A 159 8.33 9.29 -5.89
N MET A 160 7.72 8.10 -5.93
CA MET A 160 6.39 7.89 -5.37
C MET A 160 6.35 8.10 -3.86
N LEU A 161 7.33 7.58 -3.11
CA LEU A 161 7.43 7.77 -1.66
C LEU A 161 7.62 9.26 -1.29
N LEU A 162 8.45 9.98 -2.06
CA LEU A 162 8.66 11.41 -1.86
C LEU A 162 7.40 12.25 -2.14
N ARG A 163 6.57 11.85 -3.10
CA ARG A 163 5.29 12.51 -3.36
C ARG A 163 4.27 12.28 -2.25
N ILE A 164 4.26 11.10 -1.66
CA ILE A 164 3.43 10.83 -0.47
C ILE A 164 3.86 11.74 0.68
N GLU A 165 5.16 11.89 0.92
CA GLU A 165 5.69 12.82 1.92
C GLU A 165 5.32 14.27 1.62
N ALA A 166 5.51 14.72 0.38
CA ALA A 166 5.16 16.09 -0.04
C ALA A 166 3.68 16.40 0.20
N MET A 167 2.79 15.45 -0.11
CA MET A 167 1.37 15.59 0.20
C MET A 167 1.12 15.69 1.72
N ALA A 168 1.77 14.87 2.53
CA ALA A 168 1.62 14.87 3.98
C ALA A 168 2.16 16.15 4.64
N THR A 169 3.18 16.78 4.04
CA THR A 169 3.71 18.08 4.50
C THR A 169 2.91 19.28 4.00
N GLY A 170 1.93 19.08 3.12
CA GLY A 170 1.18 20.15 2.48
C GLY A 170 2.00 20.95 1.44
N VAL A 171 3.18 20.47 1.08
CA VAL A 171 4.03 21.06 0.02
C VAL A 171 3.50 20.55 -1.33
N ALA A 172 3.10 21.47 -2.22
CA ALA A 172 2.75 21.10 -3.59
C ALA A 172 3.98 20.47 -4.26
N ALA A 173 3.81 19.29 -4.85
CA ALA A 173 4.85 18.68 -5.66
C ALA A 173 5.11 19.60 -6.88
N ALA A 174 6.32 20.10 -6.98
CA ALA A 174 6.76 20.92 -8.10
C ALA A 174 6.94 20.07 -9.37
#